data_4ab9237688c1b1727e7c24dfb5ed0e67
#
_entry.id   4ab9237688c1b1727e7c24dfb5ed0e67
#
_cell.length_a   1.000
_cell.length_b   1.000
_cell.length_c   1.000
_cell.angle_alpha   90.00
_cell.angle_beta   90.00
_cell.angle_gamma   90.00
#
_symmetry.space_group_name_H-M   'P 1'
#
loop_
_entity.id
_entity.type
_entity.pdbx_description
1 polymer ?
#
loop_
_entity_poly.entity_id
_entity_poly.type
_entity_poly.pdbx_seq_one_letter_code
_entity_poly.pdbx_strand_id
1 'polypeptide(L)' 'MTADAKRFATKTNADSAGELEERIKDLIHEYDDQIPLALAIGVLRIVESELIAESD' A
#
# COMPACT_ATOMS: atom_id res chain seq x y z
N MET A 1 3.75 15.30 -20.69
CA MET A 1 4.02 14.84 -19.78
C MET A 1 5.18 15.08 -18.99
N THR A 2 5.15 16.11 -18.46
CA THR A 2 6.22 16.51 -17.64
C THR A 2 6.39 15.72 -16.42
N ALA A 3 5.34 15.14 -15.99
CA ALA A 3 5.43 14.33 -14.82
C ALA A 3 6.33 13.14 -15.01
N ASP A 4 6.42 12.68 -16.21
CA ASP A 4 7.26 11.55 -16.48
C ASP A 4 8.70 11.87 -16.32
N ALA A 5 9.09 13.03 -16.72
CA ALA A 5 10.47 13.41 -16.61
C ALA A 5 10.93 13.42 -15.20
N LYS A 6 10.09 13.80 -14.30
CA LYS A 6 10.49 13.83 -12.94
C LYS A 6 10.72 12.49 -12.37
N ARG A 7 9.99 11.54 -12.80
CA ARG A 7 10.10 10.22 -12.23
C ARG A 7 11.39 9.54 -12.55
N PHE A 8 12.04 9.93 -13.62
CA PHE A 8 13.26 9.29 -13.97
C PHE A 8 14.28 9.42 -12.91
N ALA A 9 14.30 10.52 -12.27
CA ALA A 9 15.43 10.82 -11.46
C ALA A 9 15.33 10.25 -10.09
N THR A 10 14.17 9.81 -9.68
CA THR A 10 14.02 9.71 -8.27
C THR A 10 13.61 8.39 -7.71
N LYS A 11 12.76 7.66 -8.37
CA LYS A 11 12.24 6.47 -7.70
C LYS A 11 12.29 5.26 -8.56
N THR A 12 12.75 4.17 -7.97
CA THR A 12 12.65 2.87 -8.58
C THR A 12 11.36 2.21 -8.09
N ASN A 13 11.04 1.07 -8.65
CA ASN A 13 9.92 0.28 -8.16
C ASN A 13 10.13 -0.13 -6.72
N ALA A 14 11.35 -0.45 -6.35
CA ALA A 14 11.63 -0.85 -4.98
C ALA A 14 11.41 0.30 -4.02
N ASP A 15 11.80 1.51 -4.42
CA ASP A 15 11.57 2.68 -3.57
C ASP A 15 10.09 2.93 -3.39
N SER A 16 9.34 2.83 -4.47
CA SER A 16 7.91 3.06 -4.40
C SER A 16 7.21 1.99 -3.59
N ALA A 17 7.66 0.75 -3.70
CA ALA A 17 7.08 -0.33 -2.93
C ALA A 17 7.33 -0.13 -1.44
N GLY A 18 8.52 0.32 -1.07
CA GLY A 18 8.82 0.61 0.33
C GLY A 18 7.95 1.74 0.87
N GLU A 19 7.74 2.74 0.06
CA GLU A 19 6.90 3.86 0.46
C GLU A 19 5.45 3.38 0.65
N LEU A 20 4.97 2.56 -0.26
CA LEU A 20 3.62 2.02 -0.16
C LEU A 20 3.47 1.19 1.12
N GLU A 21 4.46 0.37 1.40
CA GLU A 21 4.44 -0.45 2.60
C GLU A 21 4.30 0.42 3.85
N GLU A 22 5.08 1.49 3.93
CA GLU A 22 5.03 2.37 5.08
C GLU A 22 3.67 3.05 5.21
N ARG A 23 3.10 3.45 4.12
CA ARG A 23 1.79 4.09 4.15
C ARG A 23 0.70 3.14 4.60
N ILE A 24 0.78 1.90 4.17
CA ILE A 24 -0.19 0.89 4.59
C ILE A 24 -0.08 0.68 6.10
N LYS A 25 1.14 0.57 6.62
CA LYS A 25 1.33 0.39 8.05
C LYS A 25 0.79 1.58 8.84
N ASP A 26 1.05 2.78 8.37
CA ASP A 26 0.56 3.98 9.02
C ASP A 26 -0.96 3.99 9.05
N LEU A 27 -1.58 3.62 7.95
CA LEU A 27 -3.02 3.59 7.86
C LEU A 27 -3.61 2.56 8.83
N ILE A 28 -3.00 1.39 8.90
CA ILE A 28 -3.45 0.35 9.83
C ILE A 28 -3.36 0.88 11.27
N HIS A 29 -2.27 1.56 11.60
CA HIS A 29 -2.12 2.09 12.95
C HIS A 29 -3.14 3.15 13.29
N GLU A 30 -3.66 3.85 12.30
CA GLU A 30 -4.71 4.82 12.56
C GLU A 30 -5.99 4.15 13.06
N TYR A 31 -6.14 2.87 12.83
CA TYR A 31 -7.33 2.15 13.26
C TYR A 31 -7.12 1.32 14.52
N ASP A 32 -5.98 1.51 15.20
CA ASP A 32 -5.62 0.68 16.35
C ASP A 32 -6.68 0.65 17.44
N ASP A 33 -7.33 1.78 17.68
CA ASP A 33 -8.34 1.79 18.72
C ASP A 33 -9.73 1.45 18.20
N GLN A 34 -9.86 1.15 16.93
CA GLN A 34 -11.17 0.82 16.38
C GLN A 34 -11.31 -0.66 16.09
N ILE A 35 -10.24 -1.30 15.66
CA ILE A 35 -10.27 -2.73 15.38
C ILE A 35 -8.98 -3.37 15.84
N PRO A 36 -9.05 -4.64 16.23
CA PRO A 36 -7.84 -5.36 16.62
C PRO A 36 -6.95 -5.61 15.41
N LEU A 37 -5.67 -5.72 15.66
CA LEU A 37 -4.69 -5.92 14.60
C LEU A 37 -4.99 -7.18 13.79
N ALA A 38 -5.43 -8.23 14.45
CA ALA A 38 -5.75 -9.48 13.73
C ALA A 38 -6.84 -9.26 12.70
N LEU A 39 -7.81 -8.40 13.00
CA LEU A 39 -8.86 -8.10 12.05
C LEU A 39 -8.31 -7.26 10.90
N ALA A 40 -7.40 -6.34 11.20
CA ALA A 40 -6.77 -5.53 10.17
C ALA A 40 -5.99 -6.42 9.20
N ILE A 41 -5.31 -7.43 9.70
CA ILE A 41 -4.60 -8.38 8.85
C ILE A 41 -5.59 -9.11 7.95
N GLY A 42 -6.74 -9.49 8.49
CA GLY A 42 -7.77 -10.12 7.67
C GLY A 42 -8.27 -9.21 6.56
N VAL A 43 -8.42 -7.92 6.86
CA VAL A 43 -8.82 -6.94 5.85
C VAL A 43 -7.76 -6.84 4.75
N LEU A 44 -6.49 -6.88 5.12
CA LEU A 44 -5.42 -6.82 4.13
C LEU A 44 -5.49 -8.01 3.17
N ARG A 45 -5.86 -9.17 3.68
CA ARG A 45 -5.99 -10.34 2.81
C ARG A 45 -7.13 -10.17 1.83
N ILE A 46 -8.21 -9.57 2.27
CA ILE A 46 -9.34 -9.30 1.39
C ILE A 46 -8.91 -8.32 0.29
N VAL A 47 -8.22 -7.28 0.68
CA VAL A 47 -7.73 -6.28 -0.28
C VAL A 47 -6.79 -6.94 -1.28
N GLU A 48 -5.90 -7.78 -0.79
CA GLU A 48 -4.98 -8.49 -1.65
C GLU A 48 -5.74 -9.31 -2.70
N SER A 49 -6.73 -10.04 -2.26
CA SER A 49 -7.52 -10.89 -3.14
C SER A 49 -8.22 -10.05 -4.21
N GLU A 50 -8.76 -8.90 -3.81
CA GLU A 50 -9.46 -8.04 -4.74
C GLU A 50 -8.53 -7.43 -5.76
N LEU A 51 -7.34 -7.04 -5.31
CA LEU A 51 -6.35 -6.46 -6.23
C LEU A 51 -5.86 -7.48 -7.25
N ILE A 52 -5.68 -8.71 -6.80
CA ILE A 52 -5.29 -9.78 -7.72
C ILE A 52 -6.38 -9.98 -8.77
N ALA A 53 -7.62 -9.97 -8.37
CA ALA A 53 -8.72 -10.11 -9.31
C ALA A 53 -8.77 -8.95 -10.31
N GLU A 54 -8.46 -7.75 -9.84
CA GLU A 54 -8.46 -6.59 -10.71
C GLU A 54 -7.34 -6.62 -11.73
N SER A 55 -6.27 -7.29 -11.42
CA SER A 55 -5.10 -7.28 -12.29
C SER A 55 -5.23 -8.21 -13.48
N ASP A 56 -6.25 -9.01 -13.52
CA ASP A 56 -6.51 -9.83 -14.70
C ASP A 56 -7.14 -9.01 -15.83
#